data_a1b5093b1ea56baa525e5d372bf5bbd5
#
_entry.id   a1b5093b1ea56baa525e5d372bf5bbd5
#
_cell.length_a   1.000
_cell.length_b   1.000
_cell.length_c   1.000
_cell.angle_alpha   90.00
_cell.angle_beta   90.00
_cell.angle_gamma   90.00
#
_symmetry.space_group_name_H-M   'P 1'
#
loop_
_entity.id
_entity.type
_entity.pdbx_description
1 polymer ?
#
loop_
_entity_poly.entity_id
_entity_poly.type
_entity_poly.pdbx_seq_one_letter_code
_entity_poly.pdbx_strand_id
1 'polypeptide(L)'
;MSSRGKNVIRLFAQNESDSWVFPVLYEDDHFLALDKMTHMAVTHSQLFPERPSLFELIRHAIDSRARWVEKRNINYLGFAYRLDFETSGISLFCKSNEARQRIGDLLGANQEKREFLCLVHGSPQENSFEVDAKIGWVTGEPEIMVAGKRGKFASTKFEVVERLAGFTLLRCLPSTDRKHQIRAHLQHIGLPSVGDAYYGGSLLMLSRLKKNYRPRRDGTEKPLLDRAALHYAK
;
A
#
# COMPACT_ATOMS: atom_id res chain seq x y z
N MET A 1 -14.88 -10.91 26.10
CA MET A 1 -14.22 -9.95 25.17
C MET A 1 -15.32 -9.15 24.46
N SER A 2 -15.48 -7.91 24.85
CA SER A 2 -16.56 -7.02 24.35
C SER A 2 -16.33 -6.73 22.87
N SER A 3 -17.30 -7.00 22.01
CA SER A 3 -17.34 -6.59 20.62
C SER A 3 -17.50 -5.05 20.54
N ARG A 4 -16.40 -4.31 20.68
CA ARG A 4 -16.36 -2.91 20.28
C ARG A 4 -16.68 -2.88 18.79
N GLY A 5 -17.85 -2.33 18.40
CA GLY A 5 -18.21 -2.11 17.02
C GLY A 5 -17.03 -1.42 16.31
N LYS A 6 -16.51 -2.04 15.25
CA LYS A 6 -15.38 -1.49 14.50
C LYS A 6 -15.77 -0.08 14.05
N ASN A 7 -15.00 0.94 14.47
CA ASN A 7 -15.15 2.29 13.96
C ASN A 7 -14.78 2.27 12.49
N VAL A 8 -15.75 2.37 11.59
CA VAL A 8 -15.57 2.28 10.16
C VAL A 8 -16.17 3.48 9.45
N ILE A 9 -15.59 3.85 8.33
CA ILE A 9 -16.14 4.84 7.40
C ILE A 9 -16.56 4.07 6.14
N ARG A 10 -17.78 4.32 5.68
CA ARG A 10 -18.28 3.85 4.39
C ARG A 10 -18.25 4.99 3.39
N LEU A 11 -17.58 4.77 2.27
CA LEU A 11 -17.49 5.69 1.14
C LEU A 11 -18.27 5.13 -0.03
N PHE A 12 -18.96 5.98 -0.76
CA PHE A 12 -19.79 5.63 -1.92
C PHE A 12 -19.20 6.27 -3.18
N ALA A 13 -19.34 5.57 -4.31
CA ALA A 13 -19.12 6.18 -5.61
C ALA A 13 -20.20 7.25 -5.90
N GLN A 14 -19.94 8.16 -6.83
CA GLN A 14 -20.90 9.21 -7.19
C GLN A 14 -22.25 8.68 -7.68
N ASN A 15 -22.26 7.50 -8.29
CA ASN A 15 -23.49 6.80 -8.73
C ASN A 15 -24.17 6.02 -7.61
N GLU A 16 -23.63 6.02 -6.39
CA GLU A 16 -24.10 5.28 -5.21
C GLU A 16 -24.24 3.75 -5.38
N SER A 17 -23.85 3.21 -6.54
CA SER A 17 -23.95 1.77 -6.82
C SER A 17 -22.88 0.97 -6.08
N ASP A 18 -21.71 1.56 -5.90
CA ASP A 18 -20.55 0.93 -5.26
C ASP A 18 -20.20 1.60 -3.95
N SER A 19 -19.80 0.81 -2.98
CA SER A 19 -19.35 1.32 -1.69
C SER A 19 -18.18 0.52 -1.12
N TRP A 20 -17.30 1.21 -0.38
CA TRP A 20 -16.14 0.64 0.29
C TRP A 20 -16.16 0.96 1.76
N VAL A 21 -15.73 0.02 2.59
CA VAL A 21 -15.69 0.16 4.05
C VAL A 21 -14.23 0.22 4.50
N PHE A 22 -13.88 1.30 5.19
CA PHE A 22 -12.53 1.52 5.70
C PHE A 22 -12.53 1.53 7.23
N PRO A 23 -11.80 0.61 7.88
CA PRO A 23 -11.56 0.73 9.32
C PRO A 23 -10.82 2.02 9.65
N VAL A 24 -11.27 2.70 10.70
CA VAL A 24 -10.56 3.85 11.27
C VAL A 24 -9.53 3.30 12.25
N LEU A 25 -8.26 3.52 11.95
CA LEU A 25 -7.13 3.09 12.77
C LEU A 25 -6.80 4.09 13.87
N TYR A 26 -6.91 5.38 13.53
CA TYR A 26 -6.66 6.48 14.43
C TYR A 26 -7.45 7.72 14.01
N GLU A 27 -7.87 8.53 14.98
CA GLU A 27 -8.51 9.82 14.71
C GLU A 27 -8.28 10.76 15.89
N ASP A 28 -7.90 12.02 15.60
CA ASP A 28 -7.86 13.16 16.51
C ASP A 28 -8.37 14.43 15.80
N ASP A 29 -8.08 15.60 16.37
CA ASP A 29 -8.51 16.89 15.81
C ASP A 29 -7.77 17.25 14.51
N HIS A 30 -6.61 16.66 14.26
CA HIS A 30 -5.71 16.98 13.15
C HIS A 30 -5.64 15.89 12.09
N PHE A 31 -5.85 14.63 12.48
CA PHE A 31 -5.59 13.48 11.63
C PHE A 31 -6.72 12.46 11.62
N LEU A 32 -6.83 11.76 10.49
CA LEU A 32 -7.66 10.58 10.32
C LEU A 32 -6.82 9.51 9.60
N ALA A 33 -6.58 8.38 10.22
CA ALA A 33 -5.90 7.24 9.61
C ALA A 33 -6.90 6.13 9.28
N LEU A 34 -6.91 5.70 8.03
CA LEU A 34 -7.75 4.62 7.53
C LEU A 34 -6.89 3.41 7.14
N ASP A 35 -7.43 2.20 7.34
CA ASP A 35 -6.85 0.98 6.78
C ASP A 35 -7.26 0.90 5.30
N LYS A 36 -6.34 1.30 4.41
CA LYS A 36 -6.57 1.25 2.97
C LYS A 36 -6.48 -0.19 2.47
N MET A 37 -7.52 -0.64 1.81
CA MET A 37 -7.51 -1.90 1.09
C MET A 37 -6.60 -1.83 -0.15
N THR A 38 -6.29 -2.96 -0.73
CA THR A 38 -5.63 -3.07 -2.04
C THR A 38 -6.59 -2.75 -3.17
N HIS A 39 -6.05 -2.61 -4.38
CA HIS A 39 -6.80 -2.30 -5.60
C HIS A 39 -7.61 -0.99 -5.49
N MET A 40 -7.08 -0.06 -4.70
CA MET A 40 -7.61 1.28 -4.51
C MET A 40 -6.46 2.28 -4.57
N ALA A 41 -6.47 3.16 -5.56
CA ALA A 41 -5.52 4.27 -5.64
C ALA A 41 -5.85 5.34 -4.59
N VAL A 42 -4.84 5.99 -4.02
CA VAL A 42 -5.09 7.16 -3.14
C VAL A 42 -5.54 8.36 -3.95
N THR A 43 -4.93 8.60 -5.12
CA THR A 43 -5.31 9.65 -6.08
C THR A 43 -5.63 9.00 -7.42
N HIS A 44 -6.27 9.75 -8.33
CA HIS A 44 -6.59 9.26 -9.68
C HIS A 44 -5.41 8.53 -10.33
N SER A 45 -5.68 7.37 -10.93
CA SER A 45 -4.72 6.52 -11.62
C SER A 45 -5.01 6.47 -13.11
N GLN A 46 -3.99 6.68 -13.94
CA GLN A 46 -4.11 6.55 -15.39
C GLN A 46 -4.27 5.09 -15.85
N LEU A 47 -3.79 4.12 -15.05
CA LEU A 47 -3.96 2.68 -15.35
C LEU A 47 -5.39 2.17 -15.10
N PHE A 48 -6.12 2.83 -14.21
CA PHE A 48 -7.48 2.43 -13.82
C PHE A 48 -8.39 3.66 -13.76
N PRO A 49 -8.59 4.36 -14.92
CA PRO A 49 -9.30 5.64 -14.95
C PRO A 49 -10.79 5.52 -14.54
N GLU A 50 -11.42 4.36 -14.74
CA GLU A 50 -12.81 4.10 -14.34
C GLU A 50 -12.97 3.79 -12.86
N ARG A 51 -11.87 3.56 -12.13
CA ARG A 51 -11.95 3.27 -10.69
C ARG A 51 -11.78 4.55 -9.90
N PRO A 52 -12.72 4.87 -8.99
CA PRO A 52 -12.56 6.05 -8.15
C PRO A 52 -11.35 5.87 -7.21
N SER A 53 -10.62 6.94 -6.99
CA SER A 53 -9.58 6.99 -5.98
C SER A 53 -10.18 7.24 -4.59
N LEU A 54 -9.44 6.85 -3.56
CA LEU A 54 -9.83 7.11 -2.17
C LEU A 54 -10.06 8.60 -1.91
N PHE A 55 -9.24 9.47 -2.51
CA PHE A 55 -9.39 10.92 -2.39
C PHE A 55 -10.67 11.44 -3.06
N GLU A 56 -11.05 10.93 -4.23
CA GLU A 56 -12.30 11.30 -4.89
C GLU A 56 -13.53 10.86 -4.09
N LEU A 57 -13.51 9.64 -3.53
CA LEU A 57 -14.56 9.14 -2.67
C LEU A 57 -14.72 9.99 -1.39
N ILE A 58 -13.60 10.38 -0.77
CA ILE A 58 -13.61 11.25 0.41
C ILE A 58 -14.15 12.64 0.05
N ARG A 59 -13.70 13.21 -1.07
CA ARG A 59 -14.18 14.51 -1.54
C ARG A 59 -15.67 14.50 -1.81
N HIS A 60 -16.17 13.46 -2.50
CA HIS A 60 -17.60 13.28 -2.72
C HIS A 60 -18.38 13.20 -1.39
N ALA A 61 -17.86 12.48 -0.39
CA ALA A 61 -18.50 12.40 0.91
C ALA A 61 -18.53 13.76 1.66
N ILE A 62 -17.51 14.59 1.50
CA ILE A 62 -17.47 15.95 2.07
C ILE A 62 -18.48 16.86 1.34
N ASP A 63 -18.48 16.86 0.02
CA ASP A 63 -19.35 17.68 -0.82
C ASP A 63 -20.84 17.34 -0.61
N SER A 64 -21.15 16.05 -0.43
CA SER A 64 -22.52 15.56 -0.14
C SER A 64 -22.92 15.63 1.33
N ARG A 65 -22.07 16.15 2.22
CA ARG A 65 -22.29 16.20 3.66
C ARG A 65 -22.68 14.84 4.24
N ALA A 66 -21.96 13.79 3.88
CA ALA A 66 -22.21 12.45 4.37
C ALA A 66 -22.26 12.43 5.92
N ARG A 67 -23.17 11.65 6.49
CA ARG A 67 -23.41 11.60 7.96
C ARG A 67 -22.13 11.43 8.80
N TRP A 68 -21.16 10.66 8.32
CA TRP A 68 -19.90 10.45 9.03
C TRP A 68 -18.99 11.67 9.00
N VAL A 69 -19.10 12.52 7.96
CA VAL A 69 -18.39 13.81 7.80
C VAL A 69 -18.96 14.83 8.79
N GLU A 70 -20.29 14.99 8.80
CA GLU A 70 -20.96 15.91 9.73
C GLU A 70 -20.72 15.54 11.19
N LYS A 71 -20.85 14.24 11.52
CA LYS A 71 -20.61 13.73 12.89
C LYS A 71 -19.20 14.01 13.40
N ARG A 72 -18.22 14.16 12.51
CA ARG A 72 -16.80 14.42 12.82
C ARG A 72 -16.40 15.88 12.58
N ASN A 73 -17.33 16.71 12.16
CA ASN A 73 -17.09 18.11 11.79
C ASN A 73 -15.92 18.27 10.80
N ILE A 74 -15.88 17.41 9.76
CA ILE A 74 -14.82 17.39 8.75
C ILE A 74 -15.26 18.27 7.58
N ASN A 75 -14.48 19.33 7.31
CA ASN A 75 -14.68 20.21 6.15
C ASN A 75 -13.57 20.06 5.11
N TYR A 76 -12.46 19.38 5.48
CA TYR A 76 -11.30 19.17 4.65
C TYR A 76 -10.61 17.87 5.05
N LEU A 77 -10.19 17.08 4.05
CA LEU A 77 -9.24 15.97 4.22
C LEU A 77 -8.23 15.99 3.07
N GLY A 78 -6.96 16.21 3.41
CA GLY A 78 -5.84 16.07 2.50
C GLY A 78 -5.00 14.84 2.87
N PHE A 79 -4.49 14.08 1.90
CA PHE A 79 -3.60 12.95 2.18
C PHE A 79 -2.20 13.44 2.58
N ALA A 80 -1.60 12.78 3.56
CA ALA A 80 -0.23 13.06 4.01
C ALA A 80 0.82 12.48 3.03
N TYR A 81 0.57 11.29 2.52
CA TYR A 81 1.38 10.59 1.51
C TYR A 81 0.48 9.66 0.68
N ARG A 82 1.04 9.10 -0.39
CA ARG A 82 0.31 8.20 -1.30
C ARG A 82 0.84 6.78 -1.20
N LEU A 83 -0.07 5.83 -0.98
CA LEU A 83 0.23 4.42 -1.18
C LEU A 83 -0.08 4.01 -2.62
N ASP A 84 0.69 3.08 -3.14
CA ASP A 84 0.43 2.47 -4.43
C ASP A 84 -0.93 1.77 -4.45
N PHE A 85 -1.49 1.58 -5.64
CA PHE A 85 -2.74 0.86 -5.86
C PHE A 85 -2.75 -0.54 -5.22
N GLU A 86 -1.64 -1.27 -5.36
CA GLU A 86 -1.45 -2.63 -4.84
C GLU A 86 -1.12 -2.68 -3.34
N THR A 87 -0.67 -1.57 -2.75
CA THR A 87 -0.23 -1.53 -1.34
C THR A 87 -1.42 -1.30 -0.42
N SER A 88 -1.55 -2.13 0.62
CA SER A 88 -2.53 -1.94 1.69
C SER A 88 -1.92 -1.28 2.93
N GLY A 89 -2.77 -0.91 3.88
CA GLY A 89 -2.38 -0.43 5.20
C GLY A 89 -2.67 1.03 5.46
N ILE A 90 -1.90 1.66 6.31
CA ILE A 90 -2.18 3.01 6.84
C ILE A 90 -2.25 4.04 5.72
N SER A 91 -3.38 4.70 5.58
CA SER A 91 -3.56 5.89 4.75
C SER A 91 -3.92 7.05 5.66
N LEU A 92 -2.99 7.99 5.82
CA LEU A 92 -3.12 9.12 6.73
C LEU A 92 -3.66 10.34 6.01
N PHE A 93 -4.73 10.90 6.55
CA PHE A 93 -5.35 12.14 6.10
C PHE A 93 -5.20 13.22 7.16
N CYS A 94 -4.99 14.44 6.70
CA CYS A 94 -4.90 15.64 7.52
C CYS A 94 -6.22 16.42 7.44
N LYS A 95 -6.74 16.84 8.57
CA LYS A 95 -8.00 17.60 8.67
C LYS A 95 -7.84 19.12 8.41
N SER A 96 -6.59 19.59 8.19
CA SER A 96 -6.30 20.95 7.77
C SER A 96 -5.03 21.03 6.89
N ASN A 97 -4.84 22.14 6.19
CA ASN A 97 -3.61 22.40 5.42
C ASN A 97 -2.38 22.54 6.33
N GLU A 98 -2.56 23.15 7.50
CA GLU A 98 -1.48 23.31 8.50
C GLU A 98 -1.00 21.94 8.99
N ALA A 99 -1.92 21.02 9.32
CA ALA A 99 -1.60 19.66 9.70
C ALA A 99 -0.87 18.93 8.54
N ARG A 100 -1.29 19.16 7.28
CA ARG A 100 -0.66 18.57 6.11
C ARG A 100 0.76 19.06 5.89
N GLN A 101 1.03 20.35 6.08
CA GLN A 101 2.38 20.89 5.98
C GLN A 101 3.28 20.33 7.07
N ARG A 102 2.84 20.37 8.33
CA ARG A 102 3.60 19.86 9.48
C ARG A 102 3.96 18.38 9.34
N ILE A 103 3.00 17.54 8.94
CA ILE A 103 3.29 16.11 8.76
C ILE A 103 4.20 15.87 7.54
N GLY A 104 4.08 16.68 6.49
CA GLY A 104 4.99 16.63 5.33
C GLY A 104 6.44 16.90 5.72
N ASP A 105 6.69 17.91 6.55
CA ASP A 105 8.01 18.25 7.07
C ASP A 105 8.56 17.13 7.98
N LEU A 106 7.72 16.56 8.85
CA LEU A 106 8.10 15.46 9.74
C LEU A 106 8.44 14.18 8.96
N LEU A 107 7.62 13.82 7.99
CA LEU A 107 7.87 12.66 7.12
C LEU A 107 9.12 12.87 6.27
N GLY A 108 9.35 14.08 5.77
CA GLY A 108 10.57 14.45 5.04
C GLY A 108 11.83 14.29 5.87
N ALA A 109 11.76 14.61 7.17
CA ALA A 109 12.88 14.54 8.12
C ALA A 109 13.08 13.14 8.74
N ASN A 110 12.04 12.29 8.75
CA ASN A 110 12.01 10.99 9.48
C ASN A 110 11.38 9.89 8.65
N GLN A 111 11.69 9.84 7.36
CA GLN A 111 11.12 8.83 6.45
C GLN A 111 11.49 7.39 6.86
N GLU A 112 12.63 7.21 7.49
CA GLU A 112 13.10 5.93 8.03
C GLU A 112 12.18 5.35 9.12
N LYS A 113 11.28 6.14 9.69
CA LYS A 113 10.29 5.66 10.66
C LYS A 113 9.07 5.00 10.03
N ARG A 114 8.90 5.12 8.71
CA ARG A 114 7.85 4.39 8.00
C ARG A 114 8.24 2.93 7.89
N GLU A 115 7.37 2.04 8.37
CA GLU A 115 7.60 0.61 8.36
C GLU A 115 6.58 -0.10 7.47
N PHE A 116 7.06 -0.85 6.50
CA PHE A 116 6.24 -1.73 5.67
C PHE A 116 6.61 -3.18 5.93
N LEU A 117 5.63 -4.07 5.82
CA LEU A 117 5.84 -5.51 5.78
C LEU A 117 5.65 -6.00 4.35
N CYS A 118 6.58 -6.81 3.88
CA CYS A 118 6.56 -7.38 2.54
C CYS A 118 6.89 -8.87 2.58
N LEU A 119 6.03 -9.70 2.00
CA LEU A 119 6.37 -11.09 1.75
C LEU A 119 7.02 -11.18 0.35
N VAL A 120 8.25 -11.71 0.28
CA VAL A 120 9.02 -11.84 -0.96
C VAL A 120 9.26 -13.30 -1.32
N HIS A 121 9.49 -13.56 -2.61
CA HIS A 121 10.02 -14.84 -3.08
C HIS A 121 11.49 -14.95 -2.72
N GLY A 122 11.92 -16.16 -2.34
CA GLY A 122 13.32 -16.45 -2.02
C GLY A 122 13.71 -16.07 -0.59
N SER A 123 15.02 -16.05 -0.35
CA SER A 123 15.60 -15.76 0.95
C SER A 123 16.89 -14.97 0.78
N PRO A 124 16.99 -13.77 1.35
CA PRO A 124 18.24 -13.01 1.37
C PRO A 124 19.28 -13.77 2.22
N GLN A 125 20.56 -13.58 1.91
CA GLN A 125 21.65 -14.21 2.69
C GLN A 125 21.77 -13.55 4.07
N GLU A 126 21.66 -12.22 4.12
CA GLU A 126 21.80 -11.43 5.34
C GLU A 126 20.45 -11.23 6.04
N ASN A 127 20.51 -11.03 7.37
CA ASN A 127 19.31 -10.70 8.16
C ASN A 127 18.91 -9.22 8.06
N SER A 128 19.86 -8.36 7.69
CA SER A 128 19.64 -6.94 7.48
C SER A 128 20.54 -6.46 6.35
N PHE A 129 19.98 -5.74 5.40
CA PHE A 129 20.68 -5.21 4.22
C PHE A 129 20.03 -3.91 3.76
N GLU A 130 20.76 -3.15 2.95
CA GLU A 130 20.29 -1.89 2.38
C GLU A 130 20.40 -1.95 0.86
N VAL A 131 19.42 -1.35 0.18
CA VAL A 131 19.42 -1.21 -1.28
C VAL A 131 19.43 0.26 -1.63
N ASP A 132 20.55 0.69 -2.19
CA ASP A 132 20.80 2.03 -2.72
C ASP A 132 20.79 1.97 -4.24
N ALA A 133 19.76 2.52 -4.86
CA ALA A 133 19.66 2.58 -6.31
C ALA A 133 18.88 3.81 -6.75
N LYS A 134 19.16 4.30 -7.96
CA LYS A 134 18.30 5.33 -8.56
C LYS A 134 17.03 4.69 -9.09
N ILE A 135 15.90 5.35 -8.87
CA ILE A 135 14.60 4.92 -9.38
C ILE A 135 14.15 5.89 -10.48
N GLY A 136 13.87 5.35 -11.63
CA GLY A 136 13.42 6.07 -12.81
C GLY A 136 12.25 5.38 -13.50
N TRP A 137 11.69 6.07 -14.49
CA TRP A 137 10.60 5.56 -15.32
C TRP A 137 11.09 4.53 -16.33
N VAL A 138 10.26 3.55 -16.63
CA VAL A 138 10.45 2.66 -17.79
C VAL A 138 9.85 3.35 -19.01
N THR A 139 10.66 3.49 -20.07
CA THR A 139 10.21 4.09 -21.33
C THR A 139 9.08 3.24 -21.94
N GLY A 140 7.95 3.86 -22.25
CA GLY A 140 6.79 3.18 -22.80
C GLY A 140 5.82 2.59 -21.75
N GLU A 141 6.20 2.58 -20.48
CA GLU A 141 5.38 2.04 -19.39
C GLU A 141 5.09 3.17 -18.35
N PRO A 142 4.02 3.92 -18.49
CA PRO A 142 3.83 5.20 -17.80
C PRO A 142 3.71 5.10 -16.27
N GLU A 143 3.50 3.90 -15.74
CA GLU A 143 3.34 3.71 -14.30
C GLU A 143 4.38 2.78 -13.66
N ILE A 144 5.27 2.19 -14.43
CA ILE A 144 6.29 1.28 -13.93
C ILE A 144 7.59 2.04 -13.64
N MET A 145 8.17 1.78 -12.48
CA MET A 145 9.45 2.32 -12.05
C MET A 145 10.50 1.21 -12.08
N VAL A 146 11.74 1.57 -12.40
CA VAL A 146 12.87 0.63 -12.37
C VAL A 146 13.99 1.17 -11.49
N ALA A 147 14.55 0.29 -10.66
CA ALA A 147 15.76 0.59 -9.90
C ALA A 147 17.02 0.28 -10.75
N GLY A 148 18.00 1.20 -10.74
CA GLY A 148 19.22 1.06 -11.51
C GLY A 148 20.09 2.31 -11.52
N LYS A 149 20.71 2.60 -12.67
CA LYS A 149 21.68 3.71 -12.81
C LYS A 149 21.02 5.06 -13.13
N ARG A 150 19.77 5.08 -13.59
CA ARG A 150 19.05 6.29 -14.03
C ARG A 150 17.92 6.63 -13.07
N GLY A 151 17.57 7.91 -12.96
CA GLY A 151 16.48 8.40 -12.11
C GLY A 151 16.97 9.14 -10.86
N LYS A 152 16.12 9.19 -9.83
CA LYS A 152 16.41 9.84 -8.56
C LYS A 152 16.91 8.83 -7.55
N PHE A 153 17.91 9.20 -6.73
CA PHE A 153 18.42 8.37 -5.65
C PHE A 153 17.29 7.92 -4.71
N ALA A 154 17.35 6.66 -4.32
CA ALA A 154 16.47 6.02 -3.37
C ALA A 154 17.26 5.05 -2.50
N SER A 155 16.91 4.97 -1.22
CA SER A 155 17.49 4.04 -0.24
C SER A 155 16.39 3.38 0.57
N THR A 156 16.50 2.06 0.76
CA THR A 156 15.59 1.27 1.59
C THR A 156 16.38 0.24 2.37
N LYS A 157 16.26 0.28 3.70
CA LYS A 157 16.76 -0.78 4.58
C LYS A 157 15.72 -1.88 4.68
N PHE A 158 16.20 -3.13 4.62
CA PHE A 158 15.40 -4.34 4.78
C PHE A 158 15.89 -5.15 5.96
N GLU A 159 14.97 -5.70 6.75
CA GLU A 159 15.25 -6.58 7.88
C GLU A 159 14.40 -7.85 7.75
N VAL A 160 15.03 -9.01 7.91
CA VAL A 160 14.31 -10.28 7.91
C VAL A 160 13.51 -10.40 9.21
N VAL A 161 12.19 -10.51 9.08
CA VAL A 161 11.29 -10.80 10.20
C VAL A 161 11.17 -12.31 10.38
N GLU A 162 10.95 -13.04 9.28
CA GLU A 162 10.78 -14.49 9.30
C GLU A 162 11.17 -15.10 7.95
N ARG A 163 11.83 -16.28 8.00
CA ARG A 163 12.12 -17.10 6.83
C ARG A 163 11.16 -18.28 6.76
N LEU A 164 10.50 -18.41 5.62
CA LEU A 164 9.54 -19.47 5.34
C LEU A 164 10.05 -20.34 4.18
N ALA A 165 9.42 -21.48 3.94
CA ALA A 165 9.79 -22.35 2.83
C ALA A 165 9.54 -21.66 1.48
N GLY A 166 10.62 -21.16 0.84
CA GLY A 166 10.58 -20.46 -0.46
C GLY A 166 10.18 -18.97 -0.39
N PHE A 167 9.96 -18.42 0.82
CA PHE A 167 9.57 -17.02 1.01
C PHE A 167 10.27 -16.40 2.21
N THR A 168 10.29 -15.08 2.26
CA THR A 168 10.77 -14.33 3.43
C THR A 168 9.83 -13.17 3.72
N LEU A 169 9.45 -13.01 4.98
CA LEU A 169 8.79 -11.80 5.45
C LEU A 169 9.85 -10.77 5.81
N LEU A 170 9.80 -9.63 5.15
CA LEU A 170 10.71 -8.51 5.36
C LEU A 170 9.99 -7.33 6.02
N ARG A 171 10.68 -6.67 6.93
CA ARG A 171 10.42 -5.29 7.32
C ARG A 171 11.18 -4.38 6.38
N CYS A 172 10.48 -3.43 5.77
CA CYS A 172 11.05 -2.49 4.81
C CYS A 172 10.98 -1.07 5.40
N LEU A 173 12.12 -0.40 5.46
CA LEU A 173 12.31 0.91 6.08
C LEU A 173 12.88 1.87 5.02
N PRO A 174 12.03 2.52 4.19
CA PRO A 174 12.50 3.45 3.18
C PRO A 174 12.93 4.78 3.83
N SER A 175 14.16 5.23 3.56
CA SER A 175 14.69 6.53 3.97
C SER A 175 14.44 7.64 2.94
N THR A 176 13.96 7.28 1.75
CA THR A 176 13.50 8.19 0.69
C THR A 176 12.08 7.86 0.30
N ASP A 177 11.45 8.73 -0.52
CA ASP A 177 10.10 8.51 -1.01
C ASP A 177 10.05 8.63 -2.55
N ARG A 178 10.06 7.48 -3.23
CA ARG A 178 9.92 7.39 -4.69
C ARG A 178 8.76 6.46 -5.02
N LYS A 179 8.06 6.77 -6.10
CA LYS A 179 6.97 5.92 -6.59
C LYS A 179 7.47 4.48 -6.74
N HIS A 180 6.73 3.50 -6.22
CA HIS A 180 7.01 2.07 -6.23
C HIS A 180 8.38 1.67 -5.65
N GLN A 181 8.99 2.49 -4.79
CA GLN A 181 10.37 2.34 -4.33
C GLN A 181 10.69 0.94 -3.79
N ILE A 182 9.91 0.45 -2.82
CA ILE A 182 10.14 -0.87 -2.20
C ILE A 182 10.03 -1.98 -3.25
N ARG A 183 9.03 -1.92 -4.11
CA ARG A 183 8.76 -2.90 -5.16
C ARG A 183 9.90 -2.95 -6.18
N ALA A 184 10.34 -1.79 -6.66
CA ALA A 184 11.46 -1.67 -7.61
C ALA A 184 12.79 -2.12 -7.01
N HIS A 185 13.07 -1.79 -5.74
CA HIS A 185 14.27 -2.25 -5.03
C HIS A 185 14.28 -3.77 -4.86
N LEU A 186 13.16 -4.36 -4.43
CA LEU A 186 13.04 -5.81 -4.26
C LEU A 186 13.20 -6.56 -5.58
N GLN A 187 12.62 -6.06 -6.68
CA GLN A 187 12.84 -6.61 -8.01
C GLN A 187 14.33 -6.52 -8.40
N HIS A 188 14.96 -5.38 -8.17
CA HIS A 188 16.36 -5.12 -8.54
C HIS A 188 17.34 -6.13 -7.93
N ILE A 189 17.07 -6.56 -6.69
CA ILE A 189 17.91 -7.55 -5.98
C ILE A 189 17.43 -8.99 -6.13
N GLY A 190 16.46 -9.27 -7.01
CA GLY A 190 15.94 -10.61 -7.28
C GLY A 190 15.07 -11.22 -6.18
N LEU A 191 14.49 -10.40 -5.32
CA LEU A 191 13.55 -10.78 -4.25
C LEU A 191 12.17 -10.14 -4.47
N PRO A 192 11.46 -10.42 -5.58
CA PRO A 192 10.21 -9.74 -5.89
C PRO A 192 9.13 -10.04 -4.84
N SER A 193 8.28 -9.05 -4.57
CA SER A 193 7.12 -9.20 -3.69
C SER A 193 6.16 -10.25 -4.24
N VAL A 194 5.70 -11.15 -3.40
CA VAL A 194 4.69 -12.17 -3.77
C VAL A 194 3.44 -11.48 -4.31
N GLY A 195 2.92 -11.99 -5.43
CA GLY A 195 1.71 -11.47 -6.07
C GLY A 195 1.88 -10.17 -6.86
N ASP A 196 3.09 -9.60 -6.92
CA ASP A 196 3.38 -8.37 -7.65
C ASP A 196 3.76 -8.65 -9.10
N ALA A 197 2.75 -8.84 -9.96
CA ALA A 197 2.96 -9.20 -11.37
C ALA A 197 3.79 -8.14 -12.14
N TYR A 198 3.66 -6.86 -11.82
CA TYR A 198 4.41 -5.78 -12.47
C TYR A 198 5.91 -5.79 -12.13
N TYR A 199 6.28 -6.41 -11.01
CA TYR A 199 7.65 -6.47 -10.50
C TYR A 199 8.19 -7.90 -10.42
N GLY A 200 7.60 -8.84 -11.20
CA GLY A 200 8.10 -10.21 -11.33
C GLY A 200 7.69 -11.16 -10.21
N GLY A 201 6.80 -10.75 -9.32
CA GLY A 201 6.26 -11.60 -8.26
C GLY A 201 5.15 -12.50 -8.77
N SER A 202 5.30 -13.82 -8.61
CA SER A 202 4.24 -14.78 -8.93
C SER A 202 3.18 -14.84 -7.85
N LEU A 203 1.97 -15.28 -8.25
CA LEU A 203 0.87 -15.50 -7.32
C LEU A 203 1.16 -16.62 -6.32
N LEU A 204 0.68 -16.46 -5.11
CA LEU A 204 0.77 -17.46 -4.05
C LEU A 204 -0.36 -18.49 -4.21
N MET A 205 -0.03 -19.66 -4.77
CA MET A 205 -0.99 -20.73 -5.02
C MET A 205 -0.85 -21.82 -3.95
N LEU A 206 -1.95 -22.29 -3.41
CA LEU A 206 -1.94 -23.37 -2.40
C LEU A 206 -1.39 -24.68 -2.96
N SER A 207 -1.63 -24.97 -4.25
CA SER A 207 -1.09 -26.12 -4.97
C SER A 207 0.45 -26.18 -4.95
N ARG A 208 1.11 -25.02 -4.93
CA ARG A 208 2.58 -24.93 -4.84
C ARG A 208 3.12 -25.14 -3.43
N LEU A 209 2.28 -24.96 -2.41
CA LEU A 209 2.66 -25.08 -1.01
C LEU A 209 2.32 -26.45 -0.42
N LYS A 210 1.27 -27.11 -0.90
CA LYS A 210 0.71 -28.32 -0.33
C LYS A 210 0.88 -29.50 -1.27
N LYS A 211 1.70 -30.49 -0.87
CA LYS A 211 1.99 -31.70 -1.67
C LYS A 211 0.77 -32.50 -2.12
N ASN A 212 -0.29 -32.53 -1.30
CA ASN A 212 -1.52 -33.27 -1.58
C ASN A 212 -2.69 -32.33 -1.85
N TYR A 213 -2.44 -31.21 -2.54
CA TYR A 213 -3.49 -30.30 -2.96
C TYR A 213 -4.45 -31.00 -3.91
N ARG A 214 -5.74 -30.86 -3.65
CA ARG A 214 -6.82 -31.31 -4.57
C ARG A 214 -7.49 -30.07 -5.14
N PRO A 215 -7.46 -29.87 -6.45
CA PRO A 215 -8.16 -28.76 -7.09
C PRO A 215 -9.66 -28.87 -6.85
N ARG A 216 -10.38 -27.79 -7.04
CA ARG A 216 -11.84 -27.77 -7.06
C ARG A 216 -12.35 -28.68 -8.19
N ARG A 217 -13.64 -29.07 -8.13
CA ARG A 217 -14.27 -29.95 -9.15
C ARG A 217 -14.21 -29.38 -10.56
N ASP A 218 -14.18 -28.04 -10.70
CA ASP A 218 -14.05 -27.31 -11.97
C ASP A 218 -12.59 -27.11 -12.41
N GLY A 219 -11.62 -27.67 -11.69
CA GLY A 219 -10.19 -27.53 -11.98
C GLY A 219 -9.60 -26.15 -11.65
N THR A 220 -10.39 -25.21 -11.12
CA THR A 220 -9.92 -23.84 -10.84
C THR A 220 -9.25 -23.76 -9.48
N GLU A 221 -8.22 -22.93 -9.39
CA GLU A 221 -7.57 -22.55 -8.15
C GLU A 221 -7.51 -21.03 -8.03
N LYS A 222 -7.95 -20.50 -6.90
CA LYS A 222 -7.79 -19.08 -6.59
C LYS A 222 -6.49 -18.89 -5.81
N PRO A 223 -5.71 -17.84 -6.10
CA PRO A 223 -4.52 -17.53 -5.31
C PRO A 223 -4.90 -17.23 -3.86
N LEU A 224 -4.01 -17.56 -2.93
CA LEU A 224 -4.14 -17.19 -1.52
C LEU A 224 -3.98 -15.68 -1.35
N LEU A 225 -3.25 -15.04 -2.27
CA LEU A 225 -3.06 -13.62 -2.35
C LEU A 225 -3.03 -13.21 -3.83
N ASP A 226 -3.93 -12.32 -4.23
CA ASP A 226 -4.12 -11.83 -5.61
C ASP A 226 -3.57 -10.40 -5.84
N ARG A 227 -2.63 -9.98 -5.01
CA ARG A 227 -2.04 -8.64 -4.95
C ARG A 227 -0.59 -8.67 -4.52
N ALA A 228 0.13 -7.57 -4.70
CA ALA A 228 1.43 -7.39 -4.08
C ALA A 228 1.33 -7.57 -2.55
N ALA A 229 2.17 -8.45 -2.00
CA ALA A 229 2.21 -8.73 -0.57
C ALA A 229 2.97 -7.63 0.18
N LEU A 230 2.53 -6.38 0.02
CA LEU A 230 3.13 -5.18 0.61
C LEU A 230 2.07 -4.45 1.44
N HIS A 231 2.40 -4.18 2.70
CA HIS A 231 1.51 -3.56 3.67
C HIS A 231 2.23 -2.47 4.47
N TYR A 232 1.67 -1.27 4.53
CA TYR A 232 2.17 -0.18 5.39
C TYR A 232 1.67 -0.37 6.82
N ALA A 233 2.58 -0.76 7.70
CA ALA A 233 2.23 -1.23 9.05
C ALA A 233 2.39 -0.17 10.15
N LYS A 234 3.34 0.82 9.96
CA LYS A 234 3.64 1.79 11.02
C LYS A 234 4.28 3.06 10.49
#